data_e4b649604a2ce6eb93abd990cfe7ea88
#
_entry.id   e4b649604a2ce6eb93abd990cfe7ea88
#
_cell.length_a   1.000
_cell.length_b   1.000
_cell.length_c   1.000
_cell.angle_alpha   90.00
_cell.angle_beta   90.00
_cell.angle_gamma   90.00
#
_symmetry.space_group_name_H-M   'P 1'
#
loop_
_entity.id
_entity.type
_entity.pdbx_description
1 polymer ?
#
loop_
_entity_poly.entity_id
_entity_poly.type
_entity_poly.pdbx_seq_one_letter_code
_entity_poly.pdbx_strand_id
1 'polypeptide(L)'
;MKLLRYGPTGHEKPGLLDVDGIIRDLSGVLVDVDGDALAPAALARLRALDVASLPFVDASTRLGTPVARVGKFLAIGLNYSDHAAESNMPIPQEPILFMKAISSLSGPDDDVIQPRDSTKLDWEVELGIVIGTKAQYVAEDRALDHVAGYVLVNDVSERQFQLERGSQWDKGKGCDTFGPVGPWLVTADEVGDPQSLALWLDVNGDKCQRGNTSTMIFGCAQIVSYLSVFMTLMPGDIITTGTPPGVGMGMKPQRFLKPGDVVTLGIDRLGTQRQRIVSWSVPIA
;
A
#
# COMPACT_ATOMS: atom_id res chain seq x y z
N MET A 1 2.76 -16.65 -3.20
CA MET A 1 3.60 -16.19 -4.32
C MET A 1 3.79 -14.69 -4.17
N LYS A 2 5.01 -14.17 -4.43
CA LYS A 2 5.35 -12.75 -4.28
C LYS A 2 5.63 -12.16 -5.66
N LEU A 3 4.68 -11.39 -6.19
CA LEU A 3 4.79 -10.71 -7.49
C LEU A 3 5.32 -9.30 -7.28
N LEU A 4 6.19 -8.84 -8.17
CA LEU A 4 6.83 -7.54 -8.09
C LEU A 4 7.03 -6.93 -9.49
N ARG A 5 7.41 -5.65 -9.51
CA ARG A 5 7.87 -4.98 -10.72
C ARG A 5 9.22 -4.32 -10.44
N TYR A 6 10.15 -4.46 -11.36
CA TYR A 6 11.53 -4.00 -11.19
C TYR A 6 12.01 -3.21 -12.40
N GLY A 7 12.94 -2.29 -12.18
CA GLY A 7 13.53 -1.47 -13.22
C GLY A 7 13.31 0.03 -13.04
N PRO A 8 13.71 0.86 -14.02
CA PRO A 8 13.54 2.30 -13.97
C PRO A 8 12.06 2.71 -13.91
N THR A 9 11.78 3.85 -13.27
CA THR A 9 10.42 4.41 -13.17
C THR A 9 9.79 4.58 -14.57
N GLY A 10 8.57 4.07 -14.73
CA GLY A 10 7.82 4.08 -15.99
C GLY A 10 8.26 3.03 -17.01
N HIS A 11 9.30 2.24 -16.71
CA HIS A 11 9.81 1.17 -17.56
C HIS A 11 10.01 -0.13 -16.77
N GLU A 12 9.23 -0.30 -15.70
CA GLU A 12 9.30 -1.50 -14.89
C GLU A 12 8.87 -2.74 -15.69
N LYS A 13 9.48 -3.87 -15.33
CA LYS A 13 9.20 -5.19 -15.86
C LYS A 13 8.58 -6.08 -14.77
N PRO A 14 7.76 -7.08 -15.16
CA PRO A 14 7.19 -8.03 -14.21
C PRO A 14 8.27 -8.99 -13.69
N GLY A 15 8.16 -9.32 -12.40
CA GLY A 15 9.00 -10.29 -11.73
C GLY A 15 8.29 -11.00 -10.60
N LEU A 16 8.93 -12.00 -10.06
CA LEU A 16 8.53 -12.65 -8.82
C LEU A 16 9.77 -12.91 -7.94
N LEU A 17 9.54 -13.00 -6.63
CA LEU A 17 10.54 -13.44 -5.67
C LEU A 17 10.40 -14.95 -5.47
N ASP A 18 11.47 -15.70 -5.70
CA ASP A 18 11.47 -17.15 -5.48
C ASP A 18 11.66 -17.52 -3.98
N VAL A 19 11.66 -18.81 -3.69
CA VAL A 19 11.79 -19.30 -2.31
C VAL A 19 13.17 -19.00 -1.68
N ASP A 20 14.18 -18.78 -2.50
CA ASP A 20 15.55 -18.46 -2.07
C ASP A 20 15.77 -16.94 -1.97
N GLY A 21 14.73 -16.13 -2.22
CA GLY A 21 14.80 -14.67 -2.19
C GLY A 21 15.45 -14.06 -3.44
N ILE A 22 15.51 -14.80 -4.54
CA ILE A 22 16.05 -14.32 -5.82
C ILE A 22 14.90 -13.75 -6.66
N ILE A 23 15.11 -12.57 -7.23
CA ILE A 23 14.16 -11.97 -8.17
C ILE A 23 14.29 -12.69 -9.52
N ARG A 24 13.17 -13.16 -10.05
CA ARG A 24 13.06 -13.82 -11.36
C ARG A 24 12.28 -12.97 -12.33
N ASP A 25 12.80 -12.84 -13.55
CA ASP A 25 12.16 -12.09 -14.64
C ASP A 25 10.98 -12.86 -15.21
N LEU A 26 9.81 -12.24 -15.24
CA LEU A 26 8.58 -12.77 -15.85
C LEU A 26 8.28 -12.20 -17.23
N SER A 27 9.15 -11.37 -17.83
CA SER A 27 8.89 -10.70 -19.12
C SER A 27 8.66 -11.67 -20.28
N GLY A 28 9.17 -12.89 -20.20
CA GLY A 28 8.90 -13.97 -21.16
C GLY A 28 7.58 -14.71 -20.93
N VAL A 29 6.87 -14.42 -19.83
CA VAL A 29 5.65 -15.12 -19.39
C VAL A 29 4.42 -14.23 -19.46
N LEU A 30 4.55 -12.96 -19.04
CA LEU A 30 3.48 -11.98 -19.05
C LEU A 30 4.00 -10.58 -19.39
N VAL A 31 3.09 -9.73 -19.85
CA VAL A 31 3.43 -8.37 -20.27
C VAL A 31 3.75 -7.50 -19.06
N ASP A 32 2.92 -7.56 -18.01
CA ASP A 32 3.10 -6.82 -16.77
C ASP A 32 2.27 -7.47 -15.64
N VAL A 33 2.51 -7.06 -14.39
CA VAL A 33 1.69 -7.45 -13.23
C VAL A 33 0.49 -6.49 -13.14
N ASP A 34 -0.45 -6.64 -14.05
CA ASP A 34 -1.69 -5.84 -14.11
C ASP A 34 -2.94 -6.68 -13.74
N GLY A 35 -4.12 -6.10 -13.91
CA GLY A 35 -5.38 -6.76 -13.59
C GLY A 35 -5.56 -8.12 -14.28
N ASP A 36 -5.07 -8.29 -15.51
CA ASP A 36 -5.16 -9.57 -16.24
C ASP A 36 -4.24 -10.63 -15.62
N ALA A 37 -3.05 -10.24 -15.19
CA ALA A 37 -2.11 -11.14 -14.49
C ALA A 37 -2.60 -11.55 -13.09
N LEU A 38 -3.47 -10.76 -12.48
CA LEU A 38 -4.03 -11.01 -11.15
C LEU A 38 -5.31 -11.86 -11.15
N ALA A 39 -5.86 -12.18 -12.32
CA ALA A 39 -7.00 -13.07 -12.43
C ALA A 39 -6.67 -14.48 -11.89
N PRO A 40 -7.63 -15.19 -11.23
CA PRO A 40 -7.36 -16.51 -10.63
C PRO A 40 -6.72 -17.53 -11.57
N ALA A 41 -7.15 -17.56 -12.84
CA ALA A 41 -6.59 -18.46 -13.84
C ALA A 41 -5.14 -18.07 -14.23
N ALA A 42 -4.80 -16.78 -14.24
CA ALA A 42 -3.44 -16.31 -14.49
C ALA A 42 -2.52 -16.64 -13.30
N LEU A 43 -2.97 -16.38 -12.06
CA LEU A 43 -2.23 -16.77 -10.86
C LEU A 43 -2.00 -18.28 -10.78
N ALA A 44 -2.98 -19.10 -11.17
CA ALA A 44 -2.81 -20.56 -11.23
C ALA A 44 -1.72 -20.97 -12.24
N ARG A 45 -1.67 -20.32 -13.41
CA ARG A 45 -0.58 -20.56 -14.39
C ARG A 45 0.79 -20.17 -13.85
N LEU A 46 0.90 -19.03 -13.16
CA LEU A 46 2.15 -18.55 -12.57
C LEU A 46 2.66 -19.50 -11.48
N ARG A 47 1.76 -20.09 -10.67
CA ARG A 47 2.12 -21.10 -9.66
C ARG A 47 2.66 -22.40 -10.26
N ALA A 48 2.28 -22.71 -11.49
CA ALA A 48 2.73 -23.95 -12.18
C ALA A 48 4.09 -23.78 -12.90
N LEU A 49 4.69 -22.60 -12.87
CA LEU A 49 5.98 -22.37 -13.51
C LEU A 49 7.11 -23.08 -12.79
N ASP A 50 8.09 -23.57 -13.55
CA ASP A 50 9.41 -23.88 -13.04
C ASP A 50 10.19 -22.58 -12.82
N VAL A 51 10.01 -21.98 -11.62
CA VAL A 51 10.56 -20.67 -11.29
C VAL A 51 12.08 -20.64 -11.34
N ALA A 52 12.75 -21.77 -11.04
CA ALA A 52 14.20 -21.85 -11.06
C ALA A 52 14.78 -21.69 -12.47
N SER A 53 14.01 -22.04 -13.52
CA SER A 53 14.42 -21.88 -14.91
C SER A 53 14.32 -20.44 -15.45
N LEU A 54 13.64 -19.55 -14.73
CA LEU A 54 13.47 -18.14 -15.14
C LEU A 54 14.77 -17.34 -14.95
N PRO A 55 15.05 -16.35 -15.84
CA PRO A 55 16.20 -15.49 -15.68
C PRO A 55 16.21 -14.77 -14.33
N PHE A 56 17.38 -14.69 -13.68
CA PHE A 56 17.52 -13.90 -12.45
C PHE A 56 17.65 -12.41 -12.76
N VAL A 57 17.25 -11.58 -11.78
CA VAL A 57 17.43 -10.13 -11.78
C VAL A 57 18.32 -9.75 -10.61
N ASP A 58 19.26 -8.83 -10.83
CA ASP A 58 20.14 -8.33 -9.78
C ASP A 58 19.34 -7.73 -8.62
N ALA A 59 19.66 -8.14 -7.38
CA ALA A 59 18.96 -7.71 -6.18
C ALA A 59 19.09 -6.20 -5.90
N SER A 60 20.06 -5.51 -6.51
CA SER A 60 20.22 -4.05 -6.40
C SER A 60 19.27 -3.28 -7.35
N THR A 61 18.53 -3.99 -8.22
CA THR A 61 17.60 -3.36 -9.16
C THR A 61 16.45 -2.71 -8.40
N ARG A 62 16.12 -1.43 -8.72
CA ARG A 62 14.99 -0.73 -8.14
C ARG A 62 13.70 -1.53 -8.30
N LEU A 63 12.89 -1.58 -7.25
CA LEU A 63 11.52 -2.07 -7.29
C LEU A 63 10.54 -0.90 -7.48
N GLY A 64 9.57 -1.08 -8.37
CA GLY A 64 8.45 -0.17 -8.53
C GLY A 64 7.22 -0.64 -7.75
N THR A 65 6.11 0.09 -7.88
CA THR A 65 4.81 -0.38 -7.43
C THR A 65 4.51 -1.76 -8.01
N PRO A 66 4.17 -2.78 -7.19
CA PRO A 66 4.09 -4.18 -7.66
C PRO A 66 2.90 -4.46 -8.58
N VAL A 67 1.94 -3.52 -8.69
CA VAL A 67 0.79 -3.62 -9.58
C VAL A 67 0.86 -2.52 -10.63
N ALA A 68 0.78 -2.92 -11.90
CA ALA A 68 0.73 -2.00 -13.03
C ALA A 68 -0.71 -1.52 -13.30
N ARG A 69 -0.84 -0.34 -13.91
CA ARG A 69 -2.12 0.19 -14.40
C ARG A 69 -3.23 0.19 -13.33
N VAL A 70 -2.87 0.58 -12.11
CA VAL A 70 -3.83 0.74 -11.02
C VAL A 70 -4.94 1.71 -11.46
N GLY A 71 -6.20 1.24 -11.43
CA GLY A 71 -7.37 2.03 -11.84
C GLY A 71 -7.87 2.95 -10.74
N LYS A 72 -7.89 2.45 -9.50
CA LYS A 72 -8.28 3.19 -8.30
C LYS A 72 -7.32 2.91 -7.17
N PHE A 73 -6.95 3.96 -6.43
CA PHE A 73 -6.25 3.85 -5.18
C PHE A 73 -7.17 4.40 -4.08
N LEU A 74 -7.94 3.49 -3.50
CA LEU A 74 -8.93 3.76 -2.47
C LEU A 74 -8.29 3.65 -1.09
N ALA A 75 -8.82 4.39 -0.11
CA ALA A 75 -8.29 4.40 1.23
C ALA A 75 -9.41 4.49 2.29
N ILE A 76 -9.20 3.81 3.42
CA ILE A 76 -10.13 3.81 4.55
C ILE A 76 -9.47 4.52 5.73
N GLY A 77 -10.09 5.60 6.21
CA GLY A 77 -9.64 6.34 7.38
C GLY A 77 -10.18 5.80 8.70
N LEU A 78 -9.46 6.08 9.81
CA LEU A 78 -9.88 5.77 11.20
C LEU A 78 -10.35 4.32 11.42
N ASN A 79 -9.61 3.37 10.90
CA ASN A 79 -10.03 1.96 10.91
C ASN A 79 -9.37 1.08 11.98
N TYR A 80 -8.69 1.67 12.97
CA TYR A 80 -8.13 0.93 14.09
C TYR A 80 -8.71 1.45 15.40
N SER A 81 -9.25 0.55 16.24
CA SER A 81 -9.95 0.91 17.49
C SER A 81 -9.04 1.61 18.50
N ASP A 82 -7.78 1.19 18.57
CA ASP A 82 -6.74 1.80 19.39
C ASP A 82 -6.31 3.17 18.87
N HIS A 83 -6.25 3.37 17.55
CA HIS A 83 -5.99 4.67 16.94
C HIS A 83 -7.14 5.66 17.13
N ALA A 84 -8.39 5.21 17.06
CA ALA A 84 -9.54 6.05 17.39
C ALA A 84 -9.49 6.53 18.85
N ALA A 85 -9.09 5.65 19.77
CA ALA A 85 -8.90 6.00 21.19
C ALA A 85 -7.75 7.00 21.39
N GLU A 86 -6.58 6.84 20.72
CA GLU A 86 -5.47 7.79 20.76
C GLU A 86 -5.87 9.19 20.28
N SER A 87 -6.66 9.26 19.23
CA SER A 87 -7.12 10.50 18.59
C SER A 87 -8.33 11.12 19.30
N ASN A 88 -8.86 10.47 20.36
CA ASN A 88 -10.09 10.84 21.05
C ASN A 88 -11.28 11.06 20.09
N MET A 89 -11.35 10.24 19.03
CA MET A 89 -12.42 10.27 18.05
C MET A 89 -13.41 9.11 18.29
N PRO A 90 -14.70 9.33 18.05
CA PRO A 90 -15.68 8.24 18.13
C PRO A 90 -15.37 7.18 17.06
N ILE A 91 -15.64 5.92 17.40
CA ILE A 91 -15.57 4.83 16.42
C ILE A 91 -16.57 5.11 15.30
N PRO A 92 -16.15 5.16 14.02
CA PRO A 92 -17.04 5.39 12.91
C PRO A 92 -18.06 4.24 12.77
N GLN A 93 -19.30 4.57 12.36
CA GLN A 93 -20.34 3.56 12.16
C GLN A 93 -20.20 2.82 10.83
N GLU A 94 -19.48 3.39 9.87
CA GLU A 94 -19.17 2.83 8.56
C GLU A 94 -17.77 3.28 8.09
N PRO A 95 -17.11 2.55 7.16
CA PRO A 95 -15.79 2.90 6.66
C PRO A 95 -15.75 4.31 6.06
N ILE A 96 -14.80 5.13 6.51
CA ILE A 96 -14.57 6.47 5.96
C ILE A 96 -13.73 6.33 4.68
N LEU A 97 -14.40 6.43 3.54
CA LEU A 97 -13.77 6.31 2.22
C LEU A 97 -13.19 7.64 1.75
N PHE A 98 -11.94 7.61 1.25
CA PHE A 98 -11.33 8.66 0.45
C PHE A 98 -10.45 8.04 -0.65
N MET A 99 -9.90 8.87 -1.54
CA MET A 99 -9.06 8.42 -2.63
C MET A 99 -7.68 9.05 -2.55
N LYS A 100 -6.66 8.28 -2.93
CA LYS A 100 -5.34 8.81 -3.26
C LYS A 100 -5.23 8.96 -4.77
N ALA A 101 -4.63 10.05 -5.24
CA ALA A 101 -4.38 10.22 -6.66
C ALA A 101 -3.47 9.07 -7.17
N ILE A 102 -3.73 8.58 -8.38
CA ILE A 102 -2.89 7.53 -8.98
C ILE A 102 -1.43 8.01 -9.16
N SER A 103 -1.24 9.31 -9.39
CA SER A 103 0.10 9.94 -9.45
C SER A 103 0.86 9.91 -8.12
N SER A 104 0.19 9.61 -7.00
CA SER A 104 0.86 9.43 -5.71
C SER A 104 1.63 8.12 -5.58
N LEU A 105 1.31 7.12 -6.43
CA LEU A 105 1.96 5.81 -6.39
C LEU A 105 3.46 5.91 -6.65
N SER A 106 4.24 5.24 -5.81
CA SER A 106 5.70 5.13 -5.94
C SER A 106 6.18 3.75 -5.48
N GLY A 107 7.41 3.41 -5.81
CA GLY A 107 8.03 2.17 -5.38
C GLY A 107 8.32 2.16 -3.86
N PRO A 108 8.58 0.98 -3.29
CA PRO A 108 8.74 0.79 -1.84
C PRO A 108 9.92 1.57 -1.24
N ASP A 109 10.95 1.81 -2.04
CA ASP A 109 12.19 2.45 -1.58
C ASP A 109 12.47 3.77 -2.34
N ASP A 110 11.48 4.28 -3.07
CA ASP A 110 11.57 5.59 -3.72
C ASP A 110 11.53 6.71 -2.68
N ASP A 111 12.15 7.84 -2.99
CA ASP A 111 12.12 9.02 -2.13
C ASP A 111 10.69 9.59 -2.05
N VAL A 112 10.28 10.01 -0.86
CA VAL A 112 9.04 10.77 -0.65
C VAL A 112 9.37 12.26 -0.72
N ILE A 113 8.71 12.97 -1.63
CA ILE A 113 8.93 14.39 -1.89
C ILE A 113 8.03 15.22 -0.97
N GLN A 114 8.64 16.01 -0.05
CA GLN A 114 7.89 16.99 0.71
C GLN A 114 7.39 18.09 -0.22
N PRO A 115 6.06 18.34 -0.34
CA PRO A 115 5.53 19.40 -1.18
C PRO A 115 6.00 20.78 -0.75
N ARG A 116 5.95 21.76 -1.65
CA ARG A 116 6.19 23.16 -1.30
C ARG A 116 5.20 23.62 -0.23
N ASP A 117 5.68 24.41 0.72
CA ASP A 117 4.89 24.96 1.83
C ASP A 117 4.27 23.90 2.77
N SER A 118 4.69 22.63 2.64
CA SER A 118 4.31 21.56 3.55
C SER A 118 5.03 21.72 4.89
N THR A 119 4.27 21.59 5.97
CA THR A 119 4.79 21.72 7.35
C THR A 119 4.38 20.58 8.26
N LYS A 120 3.45 19.73 7.81
CA LYS A 120 2.85 18.67 8.65
C LYS A 120 2.85 17.32 7.92
N LEU A 121 3.99 16.97 7.30
CA LEU A 121 4.17 15.70 6.62
C LEU A 121 4.22 14.55 7.64
N ASP A 122 3.42 13.52 7.44
CA ASP A 122 3.19 12.43 8.39
C ASP A 122 3.23 11.07 7.69
N TRP A 123 3.36 10.00 8.46
CA TRP A 123 3.50 8.60 8.05
C TRP A 123 2.33 7.75 8.52
N GLU A 124 2.00 6.70 7.76
CA GLU A 124 0.96 5.72 8.12
C GLU A 124 1.29 4.35 7.51
N VAL A 125 1.71 3.38 8.33
CA VAL A 125 1.83 1.99 7.87
C VAL A 125 0.46 1.36 7.71
N GLU A 126 0.17 0.78 6.53
CA GLU A 126 -1.13 0.21 6.23
C GLU A 126 -1.04 -1.10 5.45
N LEU A 127 -1.99 -2.00 5.72
CA LEU A 127 -2.28 -3.13 4.85
C LEU A 127 -3.03 -2.62 3.61
N GLY A 128 -2.59 -3.00 2.42
CA GLY A 128 -3.30 -2.75 1.17
C GLY A 128 -3.91 -4.04 0.62
N ILE A 129 -5.17 -3.99 0.22
CA ILE A 129 -5.89 -5.07 -0.47
C ILE A 129 -5.75 -4.83 -1.98
N VAL A 130 -5.43 -5.87 -2.74
CA VAL A 130 -5.38 -5.80 -4.21
C VAL A 130 -6.49 -6.66 -4.80
N ILE A 131 -7.35 -6.05 -5.60
CA ILE A 131 -8.46 -6.74 -6.26
C ILE A 131 -7.96 -7.60 -7.42
N GLY A 132 -8.40 -8.86 -7.48
CA GLY A 132 -8.06 -9.81 -8.55
C GLY A 132 -9.23 -10.19 -9.44
N THR A 133 -10.45 -10.02 -8.95
CA THR A 133 -11.68 -10.30 -9.68
C THR A 133 -12.65 -9.16 -9.49
N LYS A 134 -13.31 -8.72 -10.58
CA LYS A 134 -14.31 -7.64 -10.55
C LYS A 134 -15.32 -7.88 -9.41
N ALA A 135 -15.51 -6.87 -8.55
CA ALA A 135 -16.44 -6.90 -7.43
C ALA A 135 -17.45 -5.76 -7.54
N GLN A 136 -18.76 -6.09 -7.47
CA GLN A 136 -19.87 -5.14 -7.47
C GLN A 136 -21.05 -5.77 -6.71
N TYR A 137 -21.55 -5.08 -5.67
CA TYR A 137 -22.61 -5.58 -4.78
C TYR A 137 -22.30 -6.96 -4.19
N VAL A 138 -21.07 -7.14 -3.73
CA VAL A 138 -20.59 -8.43 -3.21
C VAL A 138 -20.96 -8.58 -1.73
N ALA A 139 -21.53 -9.73 -1.35
CA ALA A 139 -21.79 -10.06 0.04
C ALA A 139 -20.46 -10.25 0.82
N GLU A 140 -20.45 -9.90 2.12
CA GLU A 140 -19.24 -9.90 2.92
C GLU A 140 -18.56 -11.27 3.01
N ASP A 141 -19.36 -12.34 3.12
CA ASP A 141 -18.88 -13.73 3.17
C ASP A 141 -18.21 -14.21 1.86
N ARG A 142 -18.40 -13.46 0.76
CA ARG A 142 -17.80 -13.74 -0.55
C ARG A 142 -16.75 -12.71 -0.96
N ALA A 143 -16.55 -11.66 -0.16
CA ALA A 143 -15.74 -10.51 -0.54
C ALA A 143 -14.26 -10.87 -0.77
N LEU A 144 -13.69 -11.76 0.04
CA LEU A 144 -12.28 -12.18 -0.09
C LEU A 144 -12.02 -13.05 -1.33
N ASP A 145 -13.04 -13.65 -1.95
CA ASP A 145 -12.91 -14.37 -3.23
C ASP A 145 -12.51 -13.45 -4.38
N HIS A 146 -12.69 -12.13 -4.20
CA HIS A 146 -12.34 -11.10 -5.17
C HIS A 146 -10.92 -10.53 -4.98
N VAL A 147 -10.21 -10.95 -3.94
CA VAL A 147 -8.89 -10.45 -3.58
C VAL A 147 -7.79 -11.30 -4.20
N ALA A 148 -6.88 -10.68 -4.97
CA ALA A 148 -5.69 -11.35 -5.50
C ALA A 148 -4.61 -11.57 -4.43
N GLY A 149 -4.47 -10.59 -3.54
CA GLY A 149 -3.46 -10.58 -2.50
C GLY A 149 -3.36 -9.24 -1.79
N TYR A 150 -2.26 -9.06 -1.08
CA TYR A 150 -2.04 -7.92 -0.20
C TYR A 150 -0.67 -7.29 -0.46
N VAL A 151 -0.57 -6.01 -0.14
CA VAL A 151 0.64 -5.19 -0.27
C VAL A 151 0.86 -4.38 1.01
N LEU A 152 2.11 -4.01 1.28
CA LEU A 152 2.44 -3.00 2.27
C LEU A 152 2.32 -1.62 1.62
N VAL A 153 1.71 -0.67 2.33
CA VAL A 153 1.51 0.72 1.89
C VAL A 153 2.02 1.67 2.98
N ASN A 154 2.62 2.79 2.58
CA ASN A 154 2.77 3.96 3.43
C ASN A 154 1.78 5.03 2.94
N ASP A 155 0.68 5.25 3.67
CA ASP A 155 -0.30 6.30 3.34
C ASP A 155 0.20 7.66 3.81
N VAL A 156 1.28 8.14 3.17
CA VAL A 156 1.90 9.43 3.48
C VAL A 156 0.86 10.56 3.38
N SER A 157 0.89 11.46 4.37
CA SER A 157 -0.14 12.46 4.58
C SER A 157 0.49 13.84 4.83
N GLU A 158 0.00 14.87 4.18
CA GLU A 158 0.25 16.25 4.61
C GLU A 158 -0.97 16.76 5.39
N ARG A 159 -0.87 16.78 6.72
CA ARG A 159 -1.99 17.02 7.62
C ARG A 159 -2.62 18.41 7.47
N GLN A 160 -1.82 19.43 7.16
CA GLN A 160 -2.36 20.76 6.92
C GLN A 160 -3.23 20.76 5.65
N PHE A 161 -2.77 20.12 4.57
CA PHE A 161 -3.56 20.05 3.32
C PHE A 161 -4.82 19.19 3.53
N GLN A 162 -4.71 18.12 4.30
CA GLN A 162 -5.80 17.20 4.61
C GLN A 162 -6.92 17.86 5.42
N LEU A 163 -6.56 18.58 6.50
CA LEU A 163 -7.50 18.99 7.53
C LEU A 163 -7.80 20.50 7.56
N GLU A 164 -6.86 21.34 7.11
CA GLU A 164 -6.95 22.79 7.27
C GLU A 164 -7.29 23.54 5.96
N ARG A 165 -7.49 22.80 4.85
CA ARG A 165 -7.81 23.35 3.53
C ARG A 165 -9.15 22.88 2.99
N GLY A 166 -10.23 23.08 3.77
CA GLY A 166 -11.61 22.82 3.32
C GLY A 166 -12.03 21.36 3.40
N SER A 167 -11.49 20.58 4.34
CA SER A 167 -11.93 19.24 4.76
C SER A 167 -11.90 18.12 3.71
N GLN A 168 -11.35 18.34 2.50
CA GLN A 168 -11.19 17.27 1.50
C GLN A 168 -9.83 16.59 1.70
N TRP A 169 -9.85 15.37 2.20
CA TRP A 169 -8.65 14.61 2.59
C TRP A 169 -7.70 14.34 1.42
N ASP A 170 -8.27 14.16 0.21
CA ASP A 170 -7.50 13.89 -1.01
C ASP A 170 -6.35 14.89 -1.25
N LYS A 171 -6.53 16.17 -0.85
CA LYS A 171 -5.49 17.19 -0.97
C LYS A 171 -4.22 16.87 -0.19
N GLY A 172 -4.36 16.26 0.97
CA GLY A 172 -3.24 15.87 1.83
C GLY A 172 -2.76 14.44 1.62
N LYS A 173 -3.52 13.65 0.89
CA LYS A 173 -3.29 12.22 0.67
C LYS A 173 -2.83 11.89 -0.76
N GLY A 174 -3.07 12.79 -1.72
CA GLY A 174 -2.84 12.56 -3.14
C GLY A 174 -1.64 13.30 -3.74
N CYS A 175 -0.74 13.90 -2.94
CA CYS A 175 0.49 14.49 -3.47
C CYS A 175 1.38 13.42 -4.11
N ASP A 176 2.18 13.81 -5.11
CA ASP A 176 3.11 12.90 -5.78
C ASP A 176 4.03 12.22 -4.76
N THR A 177 4.31 10.93 -4.96
CA THR A 177 5.09 10.04 -4.09
C THR A 177 4.48 9.74 -2.71
N PHE A 178 3.23 10.11 -2.44
CA PHE A 178 2.57 9.88 -1.15
C PHE A 178 1.96 8.48 -0.99
N GLY A 179 2.14 7.63 -1.96
CA GLY A 179 1.67 6.24 -1.97
C GLY A 179 2.77 5.23 -2.28
N PRO A 180 3.83 5.11 -1.46
CA PRO A 180 4.76 4.00 -1.59
C PRO A 180 4.05 2.66 -1.40
N VAL A 181 4.13 1.76 -2.38
CA VAL A 181 3.50 0.44 -2.37
C VAL A 181 4.53 -0.63 -2.72
N GLY A 182 4.56 -1.72 -1.97
CA GLY A 182 5.46 -2.85 -2.20
C GLY A 182 6.13 -3.35 -0.92
N PRO A 183 7.24 -4.11 -1.01
CA PRO A 183 8.08 -4.37 -2.19
C PRO A 183 7.46 -5.31 -3.22
N TRP A 184 6.47 -6.10 -2.83
CA TRP A 184 5.77 -7.06 -3.67
C TRP A 184 4.30 -7.18 -3.28
N LEU A 185 3.50 -7.72 -4.19
CA LEU A 185 2.18 -8.25 -3.92
C LEU A 185 2.34 -9.70 -3.46
N VAL A 186 1.84 -10.02 -2.26
CA VAL A 186 1.77 -11.40 -1.76
C VAL A 186 0.37 -11.94 -2.00
N THR A 187 0.26 -13.06 -2.72
CA THR A 187 -1.04 -13.64 -3.05
C THR A 187 -1.80 -14.08 -1.79
N ALA A 188 -3.13 -14.02 -1.83
CA ALA A 188 -3.99 -14.24 -0.67
C ALA A 188 -3.76 -15.59 0.01
N ASP A 189 -3.50 -16.66 -0.77
CA ASP A 189 -3.19 -18.01 -0.27
C ASP A 189 -1.87 -18.04 0.55
N GLU A 190 -0.87 -17.22 0.21
CA GLU A 190 0.39 -17.14 0.95
C GLU A 190 0.28 -16.28 2.22
N VAL A 191 -0.54 -15.24 2.18
CA VAL A 191 -0.81 -14.41 3.37
C VAL A 191 -1.64 -15.17 4.40
N GLY A 192 -2.63 -15.95 3.98
CA GLY A 192 -3.57 -16.61 4.87
C GLY A 192 -4.57 -15.64 5.47
N ASP A 193 -4.61 -15.51 6.80
CA ASP A 193 -5.53 -14.58 7.48
C ASP A 193 -4.99 -13.14 7.48
N PRO A 194 -5.61 -12.20 6.73
CA PRO A 194 -5.20 -10.81 6.70
C PRO A 194 -5.52 -10.04 7.99
N GLN A 195 -6.33 -10.60 8.88
CA GLN A 195 -6.73 -9.98 10.16
C GLN A 195 -5.81 -10.39 11.32
N SER A 196 -4.62 -10.93 11.06
CA SER A 196 -3.71 -11.42 12.10
C SER A 196 -2.24 -11.08 11.80
N LEU A 197 -2.00 -9.94 11.17
CA LEU A 197 -0.68 -9.48 10.75
C LEU A 197 -0.16 -8.37 11.67
N ALA A 198 1.05 -8.52 12.22
CA ALA A 198 1.72 -7.44 12.90
C ALA A 198 2.27 -6.42 11.88
N LEU A 199 2.17 -5.13 12.24
CA LEU A 199 2.70 -4.02 11.43
C LEU A 199 3.46 -3.03 12.30
N TRP A 200 4.48 -2.43 11.70
CA TRP A 200 5.36 -1.50 12.39
C TRP A 200 5.89 -0.41 11.45
N LEU A 201 6.24 0.73 12.05
CA LEU A 201 6.93 1.83 11.36
C LEU A 201 7.86 2.55 12.33
N ASP A 202 9.05 2.87 11.84
CA ASP A 202 10.08 3.62 12.54
C ASP A 202 10.50 4.85 11.73
N VAL A 203 10.82 5.94 12.42
CA VAL A 203 11.36 7.17 11.81
C VAL A 203 12.75 7.42 12.39
N ASN A 204 13.78 7.41 11.55
CA ASN A 204 15.20 7.55 11.94
C ASN A 204 15.65 6.51 12.99
N GLY A 205 15.03 5.32 12.97
CA GLY A 205 15.26 4.26 13.95
C GLY A 205 14.46 4.37 15.25
N ASP A 206 13.73 5.49 15.46
CA ASP A 206 12.80 5.62 16.59
C ASP A 206 11.51 4.85 16.29
N LYS A 207 11.07 4.02 17.22
CA LYS A 207 9.82 3.28 17.12
C LYS A 207 8.63 4.22 17.18
N CYS A 208 7.81 4.26 16.12
CA CYS A 208 6.63 5.11 16.02
C CYS A 208 5.34 4.30 16.07
N GLN A 209 5.09 3.41 15.10
CA GLN A 209 3.88 2.60 15.06
C GLN A 209 4.18 1.14 15.37
N ARG A 210 3.30 0.53 16.16
CA ARG A 210 3.25 -0.91 16.44
C ARG A 210 1.79 -1.30 16.55
N GLY A 211 1.33 -2.21 15.72
CA GLY A 211 -0.06 -2.62 15.67
C GLY A 211 -0.26 -4.03 15.15
N ASN A 212 -1.50 -4.43 15.06
CA ASN A 212 -1.91 -5.69 14.47
C ASN A 212 -3.24 -5.50 13.74
N THR A 213 -3.41 -6.09 12.57
CA THR A 213 -4.64 -5.99 11.78
C THR A 213 -5.87 -6.57 12.50
N SER A 214 -5.69 -7.33 13.58
CA SER A 214 -6.78 -7.81 14.43
C SER A 214 -7.51 -6.69 15.19
N THR A 215 -6.92 -5.48 15.30
CA THR A 215 -7.55 -4.31 15.93
C THR A 215 -8.26 -3.40 14.93
N MET A 216 -8.37 -3.81 13.65
CA MET A 216 -9.21 -3.12 12.67
C MET A 216 -10.68 -3.10 13.13
N ILE A 217 -11.35 -1.95 12.94
CA ILE A 217 -12.78 -1.77 13.18
C ILE A 217 -13.57 -2.50 12.09
N PHE A 218 -13.19 -2.29 10.84
CA PHE A 218 -13.77 -2.94 9.67
C PHE A 218 -12.71 -3.85 9.04
N GLY A 219 -12.96 -5.15 9.00
CA GLY A 219 -12.04 -6.13 8.41
C GLY A 219 -11.99 -6.06 6.88
N CYS A 220 -11.01 -6.72 6.28
CA CYS A 220 -10.80 -6.71 4.82
C CYS A 220 -12.04 -7.14 4.04
N ALA A 221 -12.76 -8.18 4.48
CA ALA A 221 -13.98 -8.64 3.83
C ALA A 221 -15.07 -7.57 3.84
N GLN A 222 -15.29 -6.94 5.00
CA GLN A 222 -16.28 -5.88 5.15
C GLN A 222 -15.94 -4.66 4.30
N ILE A 223 -14.67 -4.26 4.23
CA ILE A 223 -14.21 -3.14 3.39
C ILE A 223 -14.52 -3.41 1.91
N VAL A 224 -14.15 -4.58 1.38
CA VAL A 224 -14.40 -4.92 -0.02
C VAL A 224 -15.89 -4.98 -0.32
N SER A 225 -16.69 -5.62 0.55
CA SER A 225 -18.14 -5.68 0.43
C SER A 225 -18.74 -4.27 0.40
N TYR A 226 -18.42 -3.43 1.39
CA TYR A 226 -18.91 -2.07 1.54
C TYR A 226 -18.59 -1.20 0.32
N LEU A 227 -17.34 -1.18 -0.13
CA LEU A 227 -16.93 -0.38 -1.29
C LEU A 227 -17.58 -0.83 -2.59
N SER A 228 -17.85 -2.13 -2.73
CA SER A 228 -18.51 -2.70 -3.92
C SER A 228 -19.95 -2.24 -4.12
N VAL A 229 -20.57 -1.65 -3.10
CA VAL A 229 -21.92 -1.03 -3.18
C VAL A 229 -21.87 0.29 -3.93
N PHE A 230 -20.83 1.09 -3.73
CA PHE A 230 -20.74 2.46 -4.29
C PHE A 230 -20.09 2.49 -5.66
N MET A 231 -19.20 1.54 -5.93
CA MET A 231 -18.45 1.50 -7.19
C MET A 231 -18.04 0.08 -7.55
N THR A 232 -17.88 -0.19 -8.83
CA THR A 232 -17.24 -1.43 -9.28
C THR A 232 -15.75 -1.41 -8.92
N LEU A 233 -15.30 -2.39 -8.16
CA LEU A 233 -13.88 -2.64 -7.95
C LEU A 233 -13.36 -3.52 -9.09
N MET A 234 -12.27 -3.10 -9.71
CA MET A 234 -11.68 -3.77 -10.87
C MET A 234 -10.37 -4.48 -10.49
N PRO A 235 -9.99 -5.56 -11.19
CA PRO A 235 -8.69 -6.18 -11.00
C PRO A 235 -7.56 -5.15 -11.12
N GLY A 236 -6.63 -5.15 -10.15
CA GLY A 236 -5.55 -4.19 -10.04
C GLY A 236 -5.86 -2.94 -9.21
N ASP A 237 -7.14 -2.71 -8.80
CA ASP A 237 -7.43 -1.66 -7.82
C ASP A 237 -6.77 -1.98 -6.47
N ILE A 238 -6.27 -0.95 -5.79
CA ILE A 238 -5.65 -1.04 -4.47
C ILE A 238 -6.55 -0.33 -3.46
N ILE A 239 -6.76 -0.97 -2.29
CA ILE A 239 -7.53 -0.42 -1.17
C ILE A 239 -6.64 -0.47 0.06
N THR A 240 -6.21 0.68 0.57
CA THR A 240 -5.48 0.77 1.84
C THR A 240 -6.46 0.85 3.00
N THR A 241 -6.14 0.23 4.15
CA THR A 241 -7.15 -0.20 5.13
C THR A 241 -7.11 0.55 6.45
N GLY A 242 -6.39 1.66 6.50
CA GLY A 242 -6.18 2.43 7.73
C GLY A 242 -4.93 2.03 8.48
N THR A 243 -4.53 2.86 9.41
CA THR A 243 -3.26 2.79 10.14
C THR A 243 -3.47 2.60 11.64
N PRO A 244 -2.57 1.87 12.35
CA PRO A 244 -2.58 1.76 13.81
C PRO A 244 -2.08 3.06 14.49
N PRO A 245 -2.17 3.18 15.84
CA PRO A 245 -1.64 4.32 16.59
C PRO A 245 -0.16 4.60 16.35
N GLY A 246 0.27 5.84 16.64
CA GLY A 246 1.66 6.27 16.58
C GLY A 246 2.00 7.12 15.36
N VAL A 247 0.99 7.70 14.70
CA VAL A 247 1.20 8.73 13.67
C VAL A 247 1.73 10.02 14.31
N GLY A 248 2.50 10.80 13.54
CA GLY A 248 3.15 12.01 14.05
C GLY A 248 2.18 13.06 14.57
N MET A 249 1.02 13.20 13.95
CA MET A 249 -0.05 14.08 14.40
C MET A 249 -0.61 13.68 15.78
N GLY A 250 -0.64 12.39 16.12
CA GLY A 250 -1.12 11.88 17.42
C GLY A 250 -0.11 12.01 18.55
N MET A 251 1.17 12.24 18.26
CA MET A 251 2.22 12.35 19.27
C MET A 251 2.10 13.60 20.12
N LYS A 252 2.66 13.55 21.34
CA LYS A 252 2.73 14.69 22.26
C LYS A 252 4.17 14.91 22.75
N PRO A 253 4.90 15.93 22.25
CA PRO A 253 4.49 16.89 21.21
C PRO A 253 4.35 16.25 19.83
N GLN A 254 3.56 16.86 18.94
CA GLN A 254 3.44 16.41 17.55
C GLN A 254 4.81 16.37 16.86
N ARG A 255 5.01 15.37 16.02
CA ARG A 255 6.23 15.19 15.22
C ARG A 255 5.84 15.04 13.76
N PHE A 256 6.48 15.81 12.88
CA PHE A 256 6.27 15.72 11.45
C PHE A 256 7.59 15.47 10.72
N LEU A 257 7.51 14.80 9.58
CA LEU A 257 8.66 14.50 8.74
C LEU A 257 9.22 15.76 8.10
N LYS A 258 10.52 15.74 7.87
CA LYS A 258 11.27 16.80 7.21
C LYS A 258 12.33 16.20 6.28
N PRO A 259 12.84 16.95 5.30
CA PRO A 259 13.92 16.48 4.44
C PRO A 259 15.10 15.95 5.24
N GLY A 260 15.62 14.80 4.83
CA GLY A 260 16.69 14.06 5.52
C GLY A 260 16.18 12.96 6.45
N ASP A 261 14.91 12.97 6.86
CA ASP A 261 14.35 11.86 7.65
C ASP A 261 14.23 10.59 6.79
N VAL A 262 14.31 9.45 7.48
CA VAL A 262 14.16 8.12 6.89
C VAL A 262 13.03 7.39 7.59
N VAL A 263 12.04 6.94 6.83
CA VAL A 263 10.94 6.09 7.29
C VAL A 263 11.23 4.66 6.90
N THR A 264 11.16 3.74 7.85
CA THR A 264 11.21 2.29 7.61
C THR A 264 9.95 1.64 8.17
N LEU A 265 9.33 0.75 7.41
CA LEU A 265 8.08 0.12 7.82
C LEU A 265 7.99 -1.32 7.31
N GLY A 266 7.12 -2.10 7.93
CA GLY A 266 6.93 -3.49 7.54
C GLY A 266 5.63 -4.07 8.07
N ILE A 267 5.18 -5.12 7.39
CA ILE A 267 4.07 -5.97 7.80
C ILE A 267 4.52 -7.43 7.68
N ASP A 268 4.11 -8.24 8.64
CA ASP A 268 4.37 -9.68 8.62
C ASP A 268 4.03 -10.27 7.25
N ARG A 269 4.95 -11.08 6.69
CA ARG A 269 4.84 -11.75 5.38
C ARG A 269 4.89 -10.83 4.15
N LEU A 270 4.63 -9.52 4.29
CA LEU A 270 4.57 -8.58 3.16
C LEU A 270 5.90 -7.89 2.85
N GLY A 271 6.91 -8.03 3.72
CA GLY A 271 8.22 -7.42 3.54
C GLY A 271 8.35 -6.06 4.23
N THR A 272 9.30 -5.28 3.77
CA THR A 272 9.66 -3.98 4.35
C THR A 272 9.84 -2.93 3.27
N GLN A 273 9.69 -1.67 3.65
CA GLN A 273 9.95 -0.50 2.81
C GLN A 273 10.88 0.47 3.53
N ARG A 274 11.57 1.32 2.76
CA ARG A 274 12.45 2.35 3.30
C ARG A 274 12.43 3.60 2.41
N GLN A 275 11.75 4.66 2.86
CA GLN A 275 11.72 5.93 2.14
C GLN A 275 12.64 6.96 2.80
N ARG A 276 13.31 7.76 1.99
CA ARG A 276 13.97 8.99 2.43
C ARG A 276 13.06 10.19 2.07
N ILE A 277 12.92 11.12 3.00
CA ILE A 277 12.19 12.35 2.75
C ILE A 277 13.13 13.35 2.07
N VAL A 278 12.70 13.89 0.95
CA VAL A 278 13.48 14.91 0.19
C VAL A 278 12.66 16.17 -0.02
N SER A 279 13.33 17.32 -0.16
CA SER A 279 12.66 18.56 -0.54
C SER A 279 12.19 18.49 -2.00
N TRP A 280 11.04 19.09 -2.27
CA TRP A 280 10.67 19.36 -3.64
C TRP A 280 11.75 20.21 -4.35
N SER A 281 12.12 19.82 -5.54
CA SER A 281 13.02 20.59 -6.41
C SER A 281 12.38 20.70 -7.80
N VAL A 282 12.67 21.79 -8.49
CA VAL A 282 12.24 21.90 -9.90
C VAL A 282 12.89 20.76 -10.68
N PRO A 283 12.13 19.93 -11.42
CA PRO A 283 12.74 18.97 -12.34
C PRO A 283 13.66 19.73 -13.29
N ILE A 284 14.91 19.30 -13.40
CA ILE A 284 15.80 19.79 -14.46
C ILE A 284 15.23 19.23 -15.76
N ALA A 285 14.75 20.14 -16.62
CA ALA A 285 14.14 19.84 -17.92
C ALA A 285 15.15 19.14 -18.87
#